data_6f22ce28c8064087516f36e3a0026bc9
#
_entry.id   6f22ce28c8064087516f36e3a0026bc9
#
_cell.length_a   1.000
_cell.length_b   1.000
_cell.length_c   1.000
_cell.angle_alpha   90.00
_cell.angle_beta   90.00
_cell.angle_gamma   90.00
#
_symmetry.space_group_name_H-M   'P 1'
#
loop_
_entity.id
_entity.type
_entity.pdbx_description
1 polymer ?
#
loop_
_entity_poly.entity_id
_entity_poly.type
_entity_poly.pdbx_seq_one_letter_code
_entity_poly.pdbx_strand_id
1 'polypeptide(L)'
;MAGTPYVRYVIAGVALLLSVKCEGLALAGDAFTGYQVDNKGEYFAYLGIRAPLMEERKGFQPFIQVFGAGVGYTFKDNGQERDANLQYVTPSLGLKYTAGSWSFLGMVGPQFRWKQEDQATGPRSNENFVGTYVQLEAFRWHEEGIFHAIASYADIDGFSYGRVRKTWLVHKSEQSCCSWYVGGDLAGMGNNQFYAVQAGPLVQVPINIFYLTLKGGYQYSQTFHSGAYGGVELYFPF
;
A
#
# COMPACT_ATOMS: atom_id res chain seq x y z
N MET A 1 0.32 -11.65 -26.14
CA MET A 1 0.30 -10.93 -24.85
C MET A 1 -0.64 -11.67 -23.92
N ALA A 2 -0.14 -12.64 -23.16
CA ALA A 2 -0.92 -13.35 -22.15
C ALA A 2 -0.90 -12.48 -20.89
N GLY A 3 -2.04 -11.84 -20.58
CA GLY A 3 -2.20 -11.07 -19.35
C GLY A 3 -1.86 -11.95 -18.15
N THR A 4 -0.91 -11.49 -17.36
CA THR A 4 -0.43 -12.16 -16.15
C THR A 4 -1.63 -12.54 -15.27
N PRO A 5 -1.73 -13.79 -14.78
CA PRO A 5 -2.86 -14.27 -14.00
C PRO A 5 -3.18 -13.42 -12.75
N TYR A 6 -2.24 -12.62 -12.30
CA TYR A 6 -2.32 -11.77 -11.09
C TYR A 6 -3.32 -10.60 -11.20
N VAL A 7 -3.47 -9.98 -12.38
CA VAL A 7 -4.47 -8.93 -12.60
C VAL A 7 -5.89 -9.46 -12.34
N ARG A 8 -6.14 -10.74 -12.62
CA ARG A 8 -7.44 -11.38 -12.37
C ARG A 8 -7.74 -11.55 -10.88
N TYR A 9 -6.73 -11.83 -10.05
CA TYR A 9 -6.93 -11.98 -8.59
C TYR A 9 -7.11 -10.65 -7.88
N VAL A 10 -6.44 -9.58 -8.31
CA VAL A 10 -6.68 -8.24 -7.78
C VAL A 10 -8.08 -7.75 -8.13
N ILE A 11 -8.52 -7.95 -9.37
CA ILE A 11 -9.89 -7.59 -9.81
C ILE A 11 -10.93 -8.43 -9.07
N ALA A 12 -10.71 -9.75 -8.87
CA ALA A 12 -11.60 -10.60 -8.12
C ALA A 12 -11.67 -10.22 -6.64
N GLY A 13 -10.55 -9.83 -6.02
CA GLY A 13 -10.49 -9.32 -4.65
C GLY A 13 -11.29 -8.04 -4.47
N VAL A 14 -11.17 -7.09 -5.39
CA VAL A 14 -11.95 -5.84 -5.40
C VAL A 14 -13.45 -6.13 -5.59
N ALA A 15 -13.80 -7.05 -6.50
CA ALA A 15 -15.20 -7.43 -6.73
C ALA A 15 -15.83 -8.14 -5.50
N LEU A 16 -15.04 -8.97 -4.79
CA LEU A 16 -15.49 -9.62 -3.56
C LEU A 16 -15.72 -8.60 -2.44
N LEU A 17 -14.88 -7.60 -2.31
CA LEU A 17 -15.02 -6.50 -1.33
C LEU A 17 -16.28 -5.66 -1.59
N LEU A 18 -16.62 -5.43 -2.85
CA LEU A 18 -17.83 -4.68 -3.23
C LEU A 18 -19.14 -5.48 -2.98
N SER A 19 -19.05 -6.80 -2.83
CA SER A 19 -20.20 -7.67 -2.58
C SER A 19 -20.48 -7.95 -1.10
N VAL A 20 -19.57 -7.63 -0.19
CA VAL A 20 -19.77 -7.81 1.25
C VAL A 20 -20.62 -6.65 1.81
N LYS A 21 -21.92 -6.71 1.58
CA LYS A 21 -22.89 -6.03 2.45
C LYS A 21 -23.01 -6.85 3.74
N CYS A 22 -22.18 -6.56 4.72
CA CYS A 22 -22.38 -7.10 6.07
C CYS A 22 -23.64 -6.46 6.68
N GLU A 23 -24.79 -7.03 6.42
CA GLU A 23 -26.00 -6.74 7.18
C GLU A 23 -25.77 -7.25 8.61
N GLY A 24 -25.51 -6.35 9.55
CA GLY A 24 -25.55 -6.66 10.97
C GLY A 24 -24.32 -6.30 11.82
N LEU A 25 -23.18 -5.95 11.26
CA LEU A 25 -22.05 -5.40 12.01
C LEU A 25 -21.74 -4.00 11.46
N ALA A 26 -22.25 -2.97 12.10
CA ALA A 26 -21.89 -1.57 11.85
C ALA A 26 -20.47 -1.28 12.41
N LEU A 27 -19.49 -2.06 11.98
CA LEU A 27 -18.09 -1.79 12.28
C LEU A 27 -17.58 -0.81 11.23
N ALA A 28 -17.46 0.47 11.59
CA ALA A 28 -16.84 1.47 10.74
C ALA A 28 -15.37 1.09 10.51
N GLY A 29 -15.05 0.62 9.33
CA GLY A 29 -13.72 0.19 8.93
C GLY A 29 -13.21 0.89 7.69
N ASP A 30 -12.11 0.42 7.15
CA ASP A 30 -11.60 0.86 5.86
C ASP A 30 -11.00 -0.29 5.04
N ALA A 31 -11.12 -0.16 3.72
CA ALA A 31 -10.43 -1.02 2.78
C ALA A 31 -9.61 -0.15 1.82
N PHE A 32 -8.44 -0.61 1.43
CA PHE A 32 -7.57 0.12 0.54
C PHE A 32 -6.83 -0.82 -0.40
N THR A 33 -6.64 -0.38 -1.61
CA THR A 33 -5.89 -1.14 -2.62
C THR A 33 -5.13 -0.19 -3.52
N GLY A 34 -4.07 -0.69 -4.15
CA GLY A 34 -3.31 0.09 -5.09
C GLY A 34 -2.50 -0.78 -6.03
N TYR A 35 -2.20 -0.19 -7.16
CA TYR A 35 -1.32 -0.75 -8.18
C TYR A 35 -0.38 0.34 -8.68
N GLN A 36 0.88 0.03 -8.78
CA GLN A 36 1.92 0.89 -9.33
C GLN A 36 2.77 0.08 -10.30
N VAL A 37 3.18 0.69 -11.37
CA VAL A 37 4.09 0.10 -12.36
C VAL A 37 5.07 1.18 -12.82
N ASP A 38 6.30 0.78 -13.09
CA ASP A 38 7.31 1.65 -13.68
C ASP A 38 7.47 1.41 -15.20
N ASN A 39 8.31 2.21 -15.83
CA ASN A 39 8.58 2.13 -17.27
C ASN A 39 9.47 0.92 -17.66
N LYS A 40 9.87 0.07 -16.72
CA LYS A 40 10.59 -1.19 -16.94
C LYS A 40 9.70 -2.41 -16.76
N GLY A 41 8.46 -2.22 -16.31
CA GLY A 41 7.51 -3.28 -16.04
C GLY A 41 7.58 -3.85 -14.62
N GLU A 42 8.41 -3.25 -13.74
CA GLU A 42 8.39 -3.57 -12.32
C GLU A 42 7.08 -3.08 -11.72
N TYR A 43 6.44 -3.89 -10.89
CA TYR A 43 5.15 -3.54 -10.33
C TYR A 43 5.06 -3.79 -8.83
N PHE A 44 4.18 -3.03 -8.20
CA PHE A 44 3.74 -3.21 -6.83
C PHE A 44 2.22 -3.15 -6.77
N ALA A 45 1.60 -4.20 -6.23
CA ALA A 45 0.16 -4.27 -6.02
C ALA A 45 -0.13 -4.60 -4.57
N TYR A 46 -1.15 -4.01 -3.98
CA TYR A 46 -1.52 -4.27 -2.60
C TYR A 46 -3.02 -4.17 -2.37
N LEU A 47 -3.46 -4.84 -1.30
CA LEU A 47 -4.83 -4.81 -0.79
C LEU A 47 -4.77 -4.88 0.74
N GLY A 48 -5.57 -4.07 1.41
CA GLY A 48 -5.71 -4.12 2.86
C GLY A 48 -7.14 -3.87 3.30
N ILE A 49 -7.50 -4.48 4.41
CA ILE A 49 -8.76 -4.25 5.12
C ILE A 49 -8.41 -4.03 6.59
N ARG A 50 -9.02 -3.01 7.17
CA ARG A 50 -8.91 -2.66 8.58
C ARG A 50 -10.30 -2.59 9.19
N ALA A 51 -10.50 -3.27 10.30
CA ALA A 51 -11.75 -3.27 11.04
C ALA A 51 -11.52 -2.99 12.52
N PRO A 52 -12.26 -2.07 13.15
CA PRO A 52 -12.18 -1.86 14.59
C PRO A 52 -12.71 -3.09 15.32
N LEU A 53 -12.11 -3.40 16.47
CA LEU A 53 -12.56 -4.49 17.34
C LEU A 53 -13.61 -4.03 18.35
N MET A 54 -13.67 -2.74 18.62
CA MET A 54 -14.64 -2.13 19.51
C MET A 54 -14.82 -0.63 19.19
N GLU A 55 -15.82 -0.02 19.76
CA GLU A 55 -16.03 1.42 19.66
C GLU A 55 -14.85 2.23 20.24
N GLU A 56 -14.65 3.41 19.71
CA GLU A 56 -13.62 4.33 20.19
C GLU A 56 -13.95 4.81 21.62
N ARG A 57 -12.98 4.69 22.54
CA ARG A 57 -13.10 5.15 23.92
C ARG A 57 -11.94 6.09 24.25
N LYS A 58 -12.27 7.33 24.63
CA LYS A 58 -11.26 8.37 25.00
C LYS A 58 -10.18 8.54 23.93
N GLY A 59 -10.56 8.47 22.66
CA GLY A 59 -9.65 8.56 21.52
C GLY A 59 -8.93 7.25 21.14
N PHE A 60 -9.04 6.19 21.92
CA PHE A 60 -8.39 4.90 21.63
C PHE A 60 -9.36 3.90 21.00
N GLN A 61 -8.92 3.24 19.94
CA GLN A 61 -9.68 2.23 19.23
C GLN A 61 -8.76 1.08 18.78
N PRO A 62 -8.86 -0.10 19.39
CA PRO A 62 -8.16 -1.29 18.90
C PRO A 62 -8.78 -1.76 17.58
N PHE A 63 -7.94 -2.28 16.68
CA PHE A 63 -8.36 -2.78 15.38
C PHE A 63 -7.56 -4.01 14.95
N ILE A 64 -8.09 -4.73 13.98
CA ILE A 64 -7.37 -5.73 13.21
C ILE A 64 -7.15 -5.22 11.79
N GLN A 65 -6.05 -5.64 11.17
CA GLN A 65 -5.78 -5.40 9.76
C GLN A 65 -5.28 -6.67 9.11
N VAL A 66 -5.74 -6.92 7.88
CA VAL A 66 -5.11 -7.89 7.00
C VAL A 66 -4.60 -7.11 5.79
N PHE A 67 -3.31 -7.22 5.52
CA PHE A 67 -2.65 -6.57 4.41
C PHE A 67 -1.96 -7.63 3.55
N GLY A 68 -2.16 -7.57 2.24
CA GLY A 68 -1.48 -8.42 1.27
C GLY A 68 -0.85 -7.57 0.18
N ALA A 69 0.32 -7.98 -0.31
CA ALA A 69 0.95 -7.32 -1.43
C ALA A 69 1.73 -8.27 -2.32
N GLY A 70 1.94 -7.83 -3.56
CA GLY A 70 2.75 -8.50 -4.56
C GLY A 70 3.70 -7.50 -5.23
N VAL A 71 4.95 -7.90 -5.40
CA VAL A 71 6.01 -7.13 -6.04
C VAL A 71 6.62 -7.99 -7.14
N GLY A 72 6.68 -7.48 -8.36
CA GLY A 72 7.44 -8.09 -9.43
C GLY A 72 8.56 -7.15 -9.85
N TYR A 73 9.76 -7.68 -9.96
CA TYR A 73 10.94 -6.90 -10.35
C TYR A 73 11.94 -7.75 -11.10
N THR A 74 12.77 -7.08 -11.90
CA THR A 74 13.88 -7.69 -12.63
C THR A 74 15.19 -7.23 -12.00
N PHE A 75 16.11 -8.14 -11.76
CA PHE A 75 17.44 -7.85 -11.24
C PHE A 75 18.53 -8.50 -12.08
N LYS A 76 19.76 -8.00 -11.98
CA LYS A 76 20.91 -8.57 -12.66
C LYS A 76 21.71 -9.45 -11.72
N ASP A 77 21.90 -10.69 -12.13
CA ASP A 77 22.80 -11.62 -11.45
C ASP A 77 23.82 -12.16 -12.48
N ASN A 78 25.10 -11.95 -12.21
CA ASN A 78 26.22 -12.30 -13.11
C ASN A 78 26.05 -11.77 -14.55
N GLY A 79 25.43 -10.58 -14.70
CA GLY A 79 25.20 -9.93 -16.00
C GLY A 79 23.96 -10.45 -16.76
N GLN A 80 23.24 -11.43 -16.23
CA GLN A 80 21.97 -11.91 -16.77
C GLN A 80 20.79 -11.27 -16.04
N GLU A 81 19.77 -10.86 -16.78
CA GLU A 81 18.50 -10.37 -16.20
C GLU A 81 17.68 -11.57 -15.73
N ARG A 82 17.13 -11.46 -14.53
CA ARG A 82 16.27 -12.45 -13.89
C ARG A 82 15.05 -11.80 -13.29
N ASP A 83 13.94 -12.49 -13.41
CA ASP A 83 12.68 -12.06 -12.84
C ASP A 83 12.50 -12.65 -11.43
N ALA A 84 12.03 -11.80 -10.52
CA ALA A 84 11.60 -12.19 -9.20
C ALA A 84 10.18 -11.73 -8.93
N ASN A 85 9.47 -12.55 -8.17
CA ASN A 85 8.12 -12.27 -7.71
C ASN A 85 8.05 -12.51 -6.20
N LEU A 86 7.64 -11.50 -5.48
CA LEU A 86 7.50 -11.53 -4.04
C LEU A 86 6.05 -11.29 -3.68
N GLN A 87 5.47 -12.15 -2.86
CA GLN A 87 4.13 -11.98 -2.32
C GLN A 87 4.20 -12.05 -0.80
N TYR A 88 3.35 -11.30 -0.12
CA TYR A 88 3.25 -11.40 1.33
C TYR A 88 1.85 -11.08 1.84
N VAL A 89 1.54 -11.65 3.00
CA VAL A 89 0.32 -11.39 3.76
C VAL A 89 0.71 -11.10 5.20
N THR A 90 0.09 -10.08 5.78
CA THR A 90 0.40 -9.57 7.11
C THR A 90 -0.90 -9.33 7.88
N PRO A 91 -1.42 -10.34 8.62
CA PRO A 91 -2.43 -10.10 9.63
C PRO A 91 -1.81 -9.35 10.81
N SER A 92 -2.47 -8.31 11.30
CA SER A 92 -1.93 -7.44 12.35
C SER A 92 -3.01 -7.05 13.36
N LEU A 93 -2.57 -6.85 14.60
CA LEU A 93 -3.35 -6.18 15.65
C LEU A 93 -2.78 -4.77 15.84
N GLY A 94 -3.64 -3.80 16.04
CA GLY A 94 -3.24 -2.42 16.18
C GLY A 94 -4.10 -1.62 17.14
N LEU A 95 -3.59 -0.43 17.44
CA LEU A 95 -4.26 0.57 18.23
C LEU A 95 -4.23 1.90 17.46
N LYS A 96 -5.40 2.51 17.30
CA LYS A 96 -5.57 3.87 16.79
C LYS A 96 -5.78 4.81 17.97
N TYR A 97 -5.14 5.97 17.94
CA TYR A 97 -5.37 7.08 18.83
C TYR A 97 -5.79 8.32 18.06
N THR A 98 -6.94 8.89 18.37
CA THR A 98 -7.49 10.09 17.74
C THR A 98 -7.35 11.30 18.67
N ALA A 99 -6.73 12.38 18.18
CA ALA A 99 -6.54 13.64 18.88
C ALA A 99 -6.90 14.82 17.95
N GLY A 100 -8.09 15.33 18.08
CA GLY A 100 -8.62 16.37 17.19
C GLY A 100 -8.71 15.87 15.75
N SER A 101 -8.04 16.55 14.81
CA SER A 101 -7.97 16.14 13.39
C SER A 101 -6.89 15.10 13.09
N TRP A 102 -6.08 14.69 14.07
CA TRP A 102 -5.03 13.70 13.90
C TRP A 102 -5.48 12.33 14.35
N SER A 103 -5.05 11.31 13.60
CA SER A 103 -5.09 9.91 14.00
C SER A 103 -3.69 9.31 13.91
N PHE A 104 -3.29 8.63 14.95
CA PHE A 104 -2.03 7.88 15.03
C PHE A 104 -2.38 6.41 15.17
N LEU A 105 -1.73 5.57 14.37
CA LEU A 105 -1.95 4.13 14.39
C LEU A 105 -0.61 3.42 14.60
N GLY A 106 -0.65 2.41 15.46
CA GLY A 106 0.47 1.48 15.62
C GLY A 106 -0.06 0.07 15.49
N MET A 107 0.66 -0.80 14.78
CA MET A 107 0.27 -2.19 14.60
C MET A 107 1.47 -3.11 14.53
N VAL A 108 1.24 -4.36 14.91
CA VAL A 108 2.22 -5.45 14.87
C VAL A 108 1.53 -6.75 14.46
N GLY A 109 2.23 -7.58 13.72
CA GLY A 109 1.74 -8.90 13.33
C GLY A 109 2.79 -9.78 12.65
N PRO A 110 2.51 -11.06 12.44
CA PRO A 110 3.34 -11.91 11.60
C PRO A 110 3.24 -11.50 10.14
N GLN A 111 4.34 -11.59 9.42
CA GLN A 111 4.38 -11.48 7.97
C GLN A 111 4.73 -12.84 7.37
N PHE A 112 3.87 -13.35 6.51
CA PHE A 112 4.11 -14.55 5.70
C PHE A 112 4.52 -14.10 4.31
N ARG A 113 5.67 -14.57 3.82
CA ARG A 113 6.26 -14.15 2.56
C ARG A 113 6.60 -15.34 1.69
N TRP A 114 6.27 -15.24 0.40
CA TRP A 114 6.59 -16.19 -0.66
C TRP A 114 7.40 -15.48 -1.73
N LYS A 115 8.59 -16.01 -2.01
CA LYS A 115 9.50 -15.48 -3.02
C LYS A 115 9.72 -16.52 -4.09
N GLN A 116 9.63 -16.11 -5.35
CA GLN A 116 9.94 -16.91 -6.52
C GLN A 116 10.98 -16.17 -7.36
N GLU A 117 12.07 -16.81 -7.68
CA GLU A 117 13.15 -16.24 -8.49
C GLU A 117 13.52 -17.19 -9.64
N ASP A 118 13.75 -16.62 -10.81
CA ASP A 118 14.33 -17.36 -11.94
C ASP A 118 15.81 -17.66 -11.65
N GLN A 119 16.22 -18.92 -11.84
CA GLN A 119 17.61 -19.34 -11.67
C GLN A 119 18.34 -19.31 -13.00
N ALA A 120 19.68 -19.12 -12.99
CA ALA A 120 20.51 -19.13 -14.20
C ALA A 120 20.44 -20.48 -14.92
N THR A 121 20.33 -21.55 -14.16
CA THR A 121 20.23 -22.93 -14.67
C THR A 121 19.29 -23.70 -13.75
N GLY A 122 18.20 -24.22 -14.30
CA GLY A 122 17.26 -25.05 -13.52
C GLY A 122 15.88 -24.42 -13.29
N PRO A 123 15.05 -25.07 -12.50
CA PRO A 123 13.71 -24.59 -12.16
C PRO A 123 13.77 -23.35 -11.28
N ARG A 124 12.67 -22.57 -11.23
CA ARG A 124 12.50 -21.45 -10.30
C ARG A 124 12.74 -21.84 -8.85
N SER A 125 13.46 -21.03 -8.12
CA SER A 125 13.54 -21.20 -6.67
C SER A 125 12.24 -20.69 -6.01
N ASN A 126 11.75 -21.43 -5.00
CA ASN A 126 10.61 -21.04 -4.19
C ASN A 126 11.05 -21.01 -2.74
N GLU A 127 10.95 -19.88 -2.11
CA GLU A 127 11.32 -19.66 -0.71
C GLU A 127 10.14 -19.11 0.09
N ASN A 128 9.98 -19.62 1.30
CA ASN A 128 8.94 -19.18 2.23
C ASN A 128 9.59 -18.65 3.48
N PHE A 129 9.14 -17.49 3.93
CA PHE A 129 9.64 -16.85 5.13
C PHE A 129 8.49 -16.49 6.05
N VAL A 130 8.75 -16.47 7.34
CA VAL A 130 7.85 -15.95 8.37
C VAL A 130 8.65 -15.04 9.27
N GLY A 131 8.15 -13.85 9.52
CA GLY A 131 8.78 -12.87 10.38
C GLY A 131 7.79 -11.93 11.03
N THR A 132 8.31 -10.93 11.70
CA THR A 132 7.52 -9.90 12.39
C THR A 132 7.44 -8.64 11.55
N TYR A 133 6.28 -8.04 11.53
CA TYR A 133 5.99 -6.76 10.89
C TYR A 133 5.49 -5.75 11.91
N VAL A 134 6.00 -4.53 11.84
CA VAL A 134 5.56 -3.39 12.65
C VAL A 134 5.28 -2.23 11.73
N GLN A 135 4.20 -1.48 11.99
CA GLN A 135 3.86 -0.27 11.23
C GLN A 135 3.34 0.83 12.16
N LEU A 136 3.76 2.04 11.86
CA LEU A 136 3.25 3.27 12.45
C LEU A 136 2.67 4.15 11.34
N GLU A 137 1.53 4.78 11.62
CA GLU A 137 0.90 5.74 10.73
C GLU A 137 0.54 7.02 11.50
N ALA A 138 0.65 8.16 10.82
CA ALA A 138 0.08 9.42 11.25
C ALA A 138 -0.80 9.94 10.11
N PHE A 139 -2.04 10.22 10.42
CA PHE A 139 -3.02 10.67 9.46
C PHE A 139 -3.71 11.92 9.98
N ARG A 140 -3.85 12.93 9.15
CA ARG A 140 -4.61 14.14 9.45
C ARG A 140 -5.55 14.45 8.30
N TRP A 141 -6.83 14.52 8.64
CA TRP A 141 -7.85 15.03 7.74
C TRP A 141 -8.21 16.46 8.13
N HIS A 142 -8.10 17.36 7.18
CA HIS A 142 -8.52 18.76 7.34
C HIS A 142 -9.29 19.19 6.09
N GLU A 143 -10.19 20.18 6.22
CA GLU A 143 -10.97 20.67 5.07
C GLU A 143 -10.09 21.12 3.90
N GLU A 144 -8.91 21.67 4.18
CA GLU A 144 -7.97 22.17 3.19
C GLU A 144 -7.05 21.08 2.58
N GLY A 145 -7.10 19.86 3.08
CA GLY A 145 -6.26 18.78 2.57
C GLY A 145 -5.97 17.66 3.54
N ILE A 146 -5.19 16.69 3.08
CA ILE A 146 -4.87 15.46 3.78
C ILE A 146 -3.36 15.37 3.97
N PHE A 147 -2.95 14.97 5.16
CA PHE A 147 -1.58 14.54 5.45
C PHE A 147 -1.60 13.07 5.85
N HIS A 148 -0.69 12.28 5.31
CA HIS A 148 -0.52 10.88 5.66
C HIS A 148 0.96 10.51 5.68
N ALA A 149 1.42 9.95 6.78
CA ALA A 149 2.76 9.40 6.92
C ALA A 149 2.67 7.94 7.39
N ILE A 150 3.50 7.09 6.83
CA ILE A 150 3.63 5.67 7.18
C ILE A 150 5.10 5.37 7.39
N ALA A 151 5.41 4.58 8.39
CA ALA A 151 6.71 3.94 8.58
C ALA A 151 6.47 2.48 8.95
N SER A 152 7.17 1.55 8.31
CA SER A 152 7.06 0.13 8.64
C SER A 152 8.42 -0.56 8.58
N TYR A 153 8.51 -1.66 9.31
CA TYR A 153 9.67 -2.54 9.37
C TYR A 153 9.23 -4.00 9.37
N ALA A 154 9.90 -4.81 8.57
CA ALA A 154 9.78 -6.26 8.57
C ALA A 154 11.15 -6.87 8.89
N ASP A 155 11.22 -7.77 9.87
CA ASP A 155 12.48 -8.42 10.28
C ASP A 155 12.99 -9.40 9.21
N ILE A 156 12.12 -9.90 8.33
CA ILE A 156 12.53 -10.63 7.13
C ILE A 156 13.35 -9.68 6.25
N ASP A 157 14.65 -9.97 6.09
CA ASP A 157 15.62 -9.17 5.34
C ASP A 157 15.87 -7.74 5.90
N GLY A 158 15.34 -7.40 7.08
CA GLY A 158 15.48 -6.07 7.68
C GLY A 158 14.84 -4.96 6.83
N PHE A 159 13.74 -5.26 6.14
CA PHE A 159 13.12 -4.34 5.20
C PHE A 159 12.39 -3.20 5.91
N SER A 160 12.74 -1.98 5.53
CA SER A 160 12.11 -0.75 6.00
C SER A 160 11.38 -0.04 4.87
N TYR A 161 10.24 0.54 5.17
CA TYR A 161 9.48 1.38 4.25
C TYR A 161 8.98 2.62 4.97
N GLY A 162 9.07 3.78 4.32
CA GLY A 162 8.50 5.03 4.79
C GLY A 162 7.85 5.80 3.65
N ARG A 163 6.72 6.45 3.92
CA ARG A 163 6.03 7.31 2.96
C ARG A 163 5.46 8.53 3.67
N VAL A 164 5.57 9.68 3.04
CA VAL A 164 4.89 10.92 3.43
C VAL A 164 4.12 11.43 2.22
N ARG A 165 2.85 11.73 2.43
CA ARG A 165 1.93 12.27 1.44
C ARG A 165 1.27 13.53 1.99
N LYS A 166 1.21 14.58 1.18
CA LYS A 166 0.45 15.78 1.46
C LYS A 166 -0.37 16.16 0.26
N THR A 167 -1.68 16.40 0.47
CA THR A 167 -2.57 16.95 -0.56
C THR A 167 -3.23 18.23 -0.07
N TRP A 168 -3.62 19.08 -1.00
CA TRP A 168 -4.37 20.31 -0.78
C TRP A 168 -5.64 20.29 -1.61
N LEU A 169 -6.72 20.76 -1.05
CA LEU A 169 -7.98 20.97 -1.76
C LEU A 169 -7.79 22.11 -2.78
N VAL A 170 -7.91 21.81 -4.05
CA VAL A 170 -7.77 22.81 -5.15
C VAL A 170 -9.11 23.19 -5.74
N HIS A 171 -10.12 22.34 -5.61
CA HIS A 171 -11.46 22.61 -6.06
C HIS A 171 -12.46 22.00 -5.08
N LYS A 172 -13.37 22.83 -4.53
CA LYS A 172 -14.48 22.38 -3.69
C LYS A 172 -15.76 22.43 -4.51
N SER A 173 -16.38 21.28 -4.73
CA SER A 173 -17.70 21.22 -5.34
C SER A 173 -18.77 21.18 -4.24
N GLU A 174 -19.91 21.83 -4.47
CA GLU A 174 -21.09 21.70 -3.62
C GLU A 174 -21.66 20.26 -3.63
N GLN A 175 -21.43 19.54 -4.73
CA GLN A 175 -21.67 18.09 -4.80
C GLN A 175 -20.40 17.37 -4.37
N SER A 176 -20.48 16.53 -3.34
CA SER A 176 -19.35 15.81 -2.73
C SER A 176 -18.50 14.98 -3.72
N CYS A 177 -19.07 14.66 -4.89
CA CYS A 177 -18.40 13.87 -5.92
C CYS A 177 -17.34 14.61 -6.76
N CYS A 178 -17.16 15.92 -6.60
CA CYS A 178 -16.36 16.70 -7.55
C CYS A 178 -15.28 17.57 -6.89
N SER A 179 -14.98 17.35 -5.62
CA SER A 179 -13.85 18.02 -4.96
C SER A 179 -12.53 17.37 -5.40
N TRP A 180 -11.51 18.19 -5.67
CA TRP A 180 -10.20 17.71 -6.14
C TRP A 180 -9.11 18.10 -5.16
N TYR A 181 -8.27 17.12 -4.86
CA TYR A 181 -7.07 17.30 -4.05
C TYR A 181 -5.85 17.05 -4.92
N VAL A 182 -4.89 17.95 -4.88
CA VAL A 182 -3.60 17.82 -5.59
C VAL A 182 -2.48 17.85 -4.57
N GLY A 183 -1.46 17.09 -4.78
CA GLY A 183 -0.36 17.04 -3.81
C GLY A 183 0.86 16.30 -4.29
N GLY A 184 1.67 15.87 -3.33
CA GLY A 184 2.88 15.10 -3.54
C GLY A 184 2.97 13.89 -2.64
N ASP A 185 3.74 12.92 -3.11
CA ASP A 185 4.05 11.65 -2.48
C ASP A 185 5.56 11.47 -2.49
N LEU A 186 6.14 11.18 -1.33
CA LEU A 186 7.55 10.83 -1.15
C LEU A 186 7.62 9.52 -0.39
N ALA A 187 8.30 8.53 -0.94
CA ALA A 187 8.52 7.25 -0.30
C ALA A 187 9.97 6.83 -0.37
N GLY A 188 10.43 6.16 0.68
CA GLY A 188 11.73 5.50 0.74
C GLY A 188 11.56 4.07 1.20
N MET A 189 12.35 3.17 0.66
CA MET A 189 12.32 1.76 1.02
C MET A 189 13.70 1.13 0.88
N GLY A 190 13.97 0.11 1.65
CA GLY A 190 15.22 -0.62 1.53
C GLY A 190 15.53 -1.53 2.69
N ASN A 191 16.67 -2.19 2.56
CA ASN A 191 17.30 -3.02 3.57
C ASN A 191 18.85 -2.88 3.46
N ASN A 192 19.60 -3.80 4.03
CA ASN A 192 21.06 -3.76 3.99
C ASN A 192 21.65 -4.00 2.57
N GLN A 193 20.85 -4.46 1.60
CA GLN A 193 21.30 -4.84 0.26
C GLN A 193 20.87 -3.85 -0.82
N PHE A 194 19.78 -3.12 -0.61
CA PHE A 194 19.27 -2.15 -1.57
C PHE A 194 18.52 -1.00 -0.89
N TYR A 195 18.42 0.10 -1.61
CA TYR A 195 17.47 1.18 -1.27
C TYR A 195 16.85 1.78 -2.53
N ALA A 196 15.64 2.29 -2.37
CA ALA A 196 14.95 3.06 -3.38
C ALA A 196 14.22 4.25 -2.78
N VAL A 197 14.14 5.33 -3.55
CA VAL A 197 13.39 6.53 -3.19
C VAL A 197 12.47 6.89 -4.34
N GLN A 198 11.21 7.21 -4.04
CA GLN A 198 10.21 7.61 -5.02
C GLN A 198 9.68 8.99 -4.65
N ALA A 199 9.48 9.84 -5.64
CA ALA A 199 8.83 11.13 -5.46
C ALA A 199 7.97 11.49 -6.68
N GLY A 200 6.82 12.11 -6.44
CA GLY A 200 5.97 12.56 -7.53
C GLY A 200 4.67 13.23 -7.11
N PRO A 201 4.00 13.88 -8.07
CA PRO A 201 2.69 14.44 -7.88
C PRO A 201 1.60 13.38 -7.79
N LEU A 202 0.50 13.76 -7.18
CA LEU A 202 -0.73 12.98 -7.15
C LEU A 202 -1.97 13.85 -7.24
N VAL A 203 -3.05 13.24 -7.70
CA VAL A 203 -4.40 13.79 -7.68
C VAL A 203 -5.31 12.80 -6.99
N GLN A 204 -6.13 13.28 -6.05
CA GLN A 204 -7.10 12.47 -5.33
C GLN A 204 -8.50 13.05 -5.50
N VAL A 205 -9.45 12.18 -5.83
CA VAL A 205 -10.86 12.56 -6.09
C VAL A 205 -11.78 11.65 -5.27
N PRO A 206 -12.66 12.19 -4.44
CA PRO A 206 -13.75 11.41 -3.85
C PRO A 206 -14.77 11.05 -4.94
N ILE A 207 -15.17 9.79 -4.98
CA ILE A 207 -16.18 9.25 -5.89
C ILE A 207 -17.19 8.47 -5.06
N ASN A 208 -18.31 9.11 -4.74
CA ASN A 208 -19.33 8.56 -3.84
C ASN A 208 -18.74 8.12 -2.49
N ILE A 209 -18.58 6.79 -2.31
CA ILE A 209 -18.13 6.16 -1.05
C ILE A 209 -16.62 5.88 -1.03
N PHE A 210 -15.87 6.19 -2.08
CA PHE A 210 -14.43 5.90 -2.14
C PHE A 210 -13.61 7.09 -2.63
N TYR A 211 -12.31 7.03 -2.38
CA TYR A 211 -11.34 7.98 -2.91
C TYR A 211 -10.47 7.29 -3.95
N LEU A 212 -10.44 7.87 -5.15
CA LEU A 212 -9.51 7.49 -6.20
C LEU A 212 -8.28 8.38 -6.13
N THR A 213 -7.09 7.81 -6.07
CA THR A 213 -5.83 8.52 -6.17
C THR A 213 -5.09 8.06 -7.42
N LEU A 214 -4.73 9.02 -8.27
CA LEU A 214 -3.80 8.82 -9.37
C LEU A 214 -2.48 9.46 -8.99
N LYS A 215 -1.37 8.75 -9.17
CA LYS A 215 -0.03 9.23 -8.87
C LYS A 215 0.95 8.88 -9.98
N GLY A 216 2.01 9.65 -10.07
CA GLY A 216 3.10 9.37 -10.98
C GLY A 216 4.34 10.14 -10.55
N GLY A 217 5.50 9.74 -11.01
CA GLY A 217 6.74 10.38 -10.60
C GLY A 217 7.96 9.64 -11.07
N TYR A 218 9.04 9.83 -10.33
CA TYR A 218 10.32 9.21 -10.61
C TYR A 218 10.79 8.38 -9.40
N GLN A 219 11.32 7.20 -9.70
CA GLN A 219 11.96 6.31 -8.74
C GLN A 219 13.46 6.28 -9.00
N TYR A 220 14.26 6.53 -7.98
CA TYR A 220 15.67 6.22 -7.96
C TYR A 220 15.89 4.94 -7.16
N SER A 221 16.64 4.00 -7.72
CA SER A 221 17.02 2.76 -7.05
C SER A 221 18.49 2.47 -7.26
N GLN A 222 19.17 1.99 -6.22
CA GLN A 222 20.58 1.60 -6.29
C GLN A 222 20.76 0.26 -7.02
N THR A 223 19.85 -0.69 -6.78
CA THR A 223 19.98 -2.09 -7.23
C THR A 223 19.05 -2.41 -8.38
N PHE A 224 17.86 -1.81 -8.38
CA PHE A 224 16.85 -1.97 -9.41
C PHE A 224 16.92 -0.81 -10.41
N HIS A 225 16.08 -0.87 -11.42
CA HIS A 225 16.02 0.18 -12.41
C HIS A 225 15.49 1.49 -11.82
N SER A 226 16.15 2.61 -12.15
CA SER A 226 15.59 3.93 -11.91
C SER A 226 14.76 4.35 -13.10
N GLY A 227 13.62 5.01 -12.86
CA GLY A 227 12.73 5.40 -13.96
C GLY A 227 11.44 6.08 -13.51
N ALA A 228 10.62 6.42 -14.50
CA ALA A 228 9.29 6.95 -14.24
C ALA A 228 8.35 5.83 -13.78
N TYR A 229 7.44 6.17 -12.87
CA TYR A 229 6.38 5.27 -12.43
C TYR A 229 5.02 5.95 -12.52
N GLY A 230 3.96 5.13 -12.59
CA GLY A 230 2.58 5.54 -12.47
C GLY A 230 1.80 4.56 -11.61
N GLY A 231 0.73 5.03 -10.98
CA GLY A 231 -0.07 4.17 -10.12
C GLY A 231 -1.46 4.71 -9.82
N VAL A 232 -2.31 3.80 -9.37
CA VAL A 232 -3.68 4.06 -8.95
C VAL A 232 -3.91 3.45 -7.57
N GLU A 233 -4.61 4.19 -6.71
CA GLU A 233 -4.98 3.70 -5.39
C GLU A 233 -6.47 3.99 -5.16
N LEU A 234 -7.14 3.07 -4.46
CA LEU A 234 -8.52 3.22 -4.02
C LEU A 234 -8.56 3.08 -2.50
N TYR A 235 -9.36 3.94 -1.86
CA TYR A 235 -9.61 3.91 -0.43
C TYR A 235 -11.11 3.97 -0.17
N PHE A 236 -11.62 3.03 0.61
CA PHE A 236 -13.03 2.85 0.94
C PHE A 236 -13.20 2.89 2.45
N PRO A 237 -13.69 3.99 3.04
CA PRO A 237 -14.22 3.97 4.39
C PRO A 237 -15.61 3.31 4.41
N PHE A 238 -15.91 2.47 5.40
CA PHE A 238 -17.21 1.81 5.58
C PHE A 238 -17.61 1.69 7.05
#